data_707efaadfcc9b311ad00c6d78a14ad31
#
_entry.id   707efaadfcc9b311ad00c6d78a14ad31
#
_cell.length_a   1.000
_cell.length_b   1.000
_cell.length_c   1.000
_cell.angle_alpha   90.00
_cell.angle_beta   90.00
_cell.angle_gamma   90.00
#
_symmetry.space_group_name_H-M   'P 1'
#
loop_
_entity.id
_entity.type
_entity.pdbx_description
1 polymer ?
#
loop_
_entity_poly.entity_id
_entity_poly.type
_entity_poly.pdbx_seq_one_letter_code
_entity_poly.pdbx_strand_id
1 'polypeptide(L)'
;MEKQLNNKKLKIGINWYGSKDDKSFKLNNLKKIAELPNVQLISLQKGESEKDLKSVDFPIKSFDGEIDNDGDAFIDTAAIIVNCDLIITCDTSIAHLSGALGQKTWILLKKIPDWRWMLNRSDTPWYNNAKLFRNKNMKNWKPVFDKIYKKIKTNNI
;
A
#
# COMPACT_ATOMS: atom_id res chain seq x y z
N MET A 1 -36.20 -7.99 10.76
CA MET A 1 -35.04 -7.22 11.24
C MET A 1 -33.99 -7.24 10.14
N GLU A 2 -33.96 -6.21 9.33
CA GLU A 2 -32.99 -6.01 8.26
C GLU A 2 -31.61 -5.75 8.88
N LYS A 3 -30.66 -6.63 8.61
CA LYS A 3 -29.24 -6.33 8.81
C LYS A 3 -28.92 -5.16 7.87
N GLN A 4 -28.84 -3.96 8.41
CA GLN A 4 -28.13 -2.87 7.74
C GLN A 4 -26.71 -3.34 7.51
N LEU A 5 -26.44 -3.81 6.32
CA LEU A 5 -25.10 -4.07 5.82
C LEU A 5 -24.34 -2.73 5.89
N ASN A 6 -23.41 -2.66 6.81
CA ASN A 6 -22.52 -1.51 6.97
C ASN A 6 -21.69 -1.39 5.69
N ASN A 7 -22.13 -0.52 4.79
CA ASN A 7 -21.62 -0.36 3.42
C ASN A 7 -20.27 0.43 3.40
N LYS A 8 -19.54 0.41 4.52
CA LYS A 8 -18.25 1.08 4.65
C LYS A 8 -17.17 0.27 3.94
N LYS A 9 -16.72 0.79 2.80
CA LYS A 9 -15.57 0.20 2.08
C LYS A 9 -14.29 0.30 2.90
N LEU A 10 -13.52 -0.77 2.89
CA LEU A 10 -12.15 -0.81 3.41
C LEU A 10 -11.27 0.09 2.53
N LYS A 11 -10.77 1.18 3.07
CA LYS A 11 -9.92 2.14 2.38
C LYS A 11 -8.47 1.69 2.47
N ILE A 12 -7.86 1.37 1.35
CA ILE A 12 -6.47 0.93 1.27
C ILE A 12 -5.66 1.97 0.51
N GLY A 13 -4.78 2.67 1.22
CA GLY A 13 -3.77 3.54 0.61
C GLY A 13 -2.67 2.72 -0.05
N ILE A 14 -2.31 3.04 -1.28
CA ILE A 14 -1.31 2.28 -2.06
C ILE A 14 -0.18 3.19 -2.56
N ASN A 15 1.05 2.68 -2.44
CA ASN A 15 2.23 3.27 -3.07
C ASN A 15 3.08 2.15 -3.68
N TRP A 16 3.25 2.16 -5.00
CA TRP A 16 3.80 1.02 -5.75
C TRP A 16 5.18 1.24 -6.33
N TYR A 17 5.63 2.49 -6.41
CA TYR A 17 6.91 2.82 -7.01
C TYR A 17 7.80 3.56 -6.03
N GLY A 18 9.06 3.11 -5.92
CA GLY A 18 10.10 3.75 -5.15
C GLY A 18 11.19 4.36 -6.05
N SER A 19 12.29 4.78 -5.43
CA SER A 19 13.43 5.36 -6.15
C SER A 19 14.15 4.40 -7.09
N LYS A 20 13.82 3.11 -7.02
CA LYS A 20 14.42 2.05 -7.85
C LYS A 20 13.37 1.01 -8.25
N ASP A 21 13.44 0.52 -9.48
CA ASP A 21 12.52 -0.47 -10.02
C ASP A 21 12.49 -1.78 -9.23
N ASP A 22 13.62 -2.19 -8.66
CA ASP A 22 13.75 -3.46 -7.93
C ASP A 22 12.97 -3.51 -6.61
N LYS A 23 12.57 -2.35 -6.07
CA LYS A 23 11.70 -2.24 -4.89
C LYS A 23 10.23 -2.13 -5.26
N SER A 24 9.94 -1.80 -6.49
CA SER A 24 8.61 -1.44 -6.99
C SER A 24 7.83 -2.67 -7.42
N PHE A 25 6.51 -2.56 -7.42
CA PHE A 25 5.63 -3.58 -7.98
C PHE A 25 4.66 -2.96 -8.99
N LYS A 26 4.20 -3.76 -9.94
CA LYS A 26 3.23 -3.30 -10.94
C LYS A 26 1.83 -3.22 -10.35
N LEU A 27 1.08 -2.16 -10.66
CA LEU A 27 -0.31 -1.96 -10.21
C LEU A 27 -1.23 -3.14 -10.52
N ASN A 28 -1.03 -3.84 -11.63
CA ASN A 28 -1.82 -5.02 -12.01
C ASN A 28 -1.81 -6.14 -10.96
N ASN A 29 -0.82 -6.19 -10.07
CA ASN A 29 -0.82 -7.13 -8.96
C ASN A 29 -1.97 -6.87 -7.97
N LEU A 30 -2.52 -5.65 -7.93
CA LEU A 30 -3.63 -5.25 -7.07
C LEU A 30 -5.00 -5.60 -7.64
N LYS A 31 -5.11 -6.05 -8.89
CA LYS A 31 -6.39 -6.27 -9.58
C LYS A 31 -7.38 -7.10 -8.76
N LYS A 32 -6.98 -8.27 -8.28
CA LYS A 32 -7.85 -9.14 -7.45
C LYS A 32 -8.33 -8.47 -6.16
N ILE A 33 -7.52 -7.58 -5.59
CA ILE A 33 -7.87 -6.84 -4.37
C ILE A 33 -8.88 -5.74 -4.72
N ALA A 34 -8.65 -5.03 -5.83
CA ALA A 34 -9.54 -3.98 -6.34
C ALA A 34 -10.93 -4.51 -6.70
N GLU A 35 -11.02 -5.77 -7.14
CA GLU A 35 -12.27 -6.45 -7.50
C GLU A 35 -13.10 -6.90 -6.28
N LEU A 36 -12.58 -6.81 -5.06
CA LEU A 36 -13.35 -7.09 -3.86
C LEU A 36 -14.40 -5.99 -3.64
N PRO A 37 -15.69 -6.33 -3.45
CA PRO A 37 -16.79 -5.35 -3.43
C PRO A 37 -16.69 -4.34 -2.28
N ASN A 38 -16.02 -4.71 -1.21
CA ASN A 38 -15.88 -3.89 -0.01
C ASN A 38 -14.52 -3.16 0.08
N VAL A 39 -13.75 -3.09 -1.00
CA VAL A 39 -12.43 -2.44 -1.04
C VAL A 39 -12.49 -1.16 -1.87
N GLN A 40 -11.77 -0.15 -1.43
CA GLN A 40 -11.46 1.06 -2.18
C GLN A 40 -9.96 1.30 -2.13
N LEU A 41 -9.31 1.28 -3.29
CA LEU A 41 -7.91 1.66 -3.41
C LEU A 41 -7.77 3.18 -3.54
N ILE A 42 -6.76 3.74 -2.86
CA ILE A 42 -6.47 5.18 -2.84
C ILE A 42 -4.98 5.36 -3.16
N SER A 43 -4.66 6.10 -4.20
CA SER A 43 -3.27 6.38 -4.59
C SER A 43 -2.60 7.33 -3.59
N LEU A 44 -1.42 6.93 -3.12
CA LEU A 44 -0.47 7.76 -2.39
C LEU A 44 0.79 8.04 -3.24
N GLN A 45 0.76 7.63 -4.49
CA GLN A 45 1.87 7.81 -5.41
C GLN A 45 1.94 9.25 -5.88
N LYS A 46 3.17 9.79 -5.94
CA LYS A 46 3.46 11.11 -6.55
C LYS A 46 4.48 10.98 -7.67
N GLY A 47 4.45 11.97 -8.56
CA GLY A 47 5.43 12.13 -9.63
C GLY A 47 5.15 11.28 -10.86
N GLU A 48 6.19 10.99 -11.63
CA GLU A 48 6.06 10.35 -12.94
C GLU A 48 5.33 9.01 -12.92
N SER A 49 5.40 8.28 -11.82
CA SER A 49 4.77 6.96 -11.69
C SER A 49 3.24 7.04 -11.58
N GLU A 50 2.67 8.22 -11.39
CA GLU A 50 1.21 8.42 -11.43
C GLU A 50 0.61 8.07 -12.79
N LYS A 51 1.41 8.17 -13.87
CA LYS A 51 1.00 7.72 -15.21
C LYS A 51 0.57 6.26 -15.29
N ASP A 52 1.07 5.42 -14.37
CA ASP A 52 0.73 4.00 -14.30
C ASP A 52 -0.76 3.78 -13.99
N LEU A 53 -1.43 4.75 -13.35
CA LEU A 53 -2.88 4.71 -13.09
C LEU A 53 -3.70 4.55 -14.38
N LYS A 54 -3.19 5.06 -15.50
CA LYS A 54 -3.84 4.95 -16.82
C LYS A 54 -3.69 3.57 -17.45
N SER A 55 -2.79 2.73 -16.91
CA SER A 55 -2.48 1.40 -17.45
C SER A 55 -3.33 0.28 -16.88
N VAL A 56 -4.19 0.57 -15.89
CA VAL A 56 -5.03 -0.43 -15.22
C VAL A 56 -6.52 -0.23 -15.54
N ASP A 57 -7.25 -1.32 -15.53
CA ASP A 57 -8.69 -1.39 -15.88
C ASP A 57 -9.62 -1.49 -14.65
N PHE A 58 -9.09 -1.17 -13.46
CA PHE A 58 -9.85 -1.16 -12.21
C PHE A 58 -9.74 0.18 -11.50
N PRO A 59 -10.72 0.54 -10.66
CA PRO A 59 -10.77 1.86 -10.05
C PRO A 59 -9.74 2.04 -8.95
N ILE A 60 -8.99 3.12 -9.04
CA ILE A 60 -8.11 3.63 -7.98
C ILE A 60 -8.45 5.11 -7.82
N LYS A 61 -8.83 5.52 -6.60
CA LYS A 61 -9.04 6.94 -6.32
C LYS A 61 -7.69 7.65 -6.34
N SER A 62 -7.55 8.68 -7.17
CA SER A 62 -6.37 9.56 -7.22
C SER A 62 -6.76 11.00 -6.92
N PHE A 63 -5.79 11.85 -6.75
CA PHE A 63 -5.92 13.27 -6.47
C PHE A 63 -5.29 14.13 -7.57
N ASP A 64 -4.99 13.53 -8.72
CA ASP A 64 -4.52 14.18 -9.96
C ASP A 64 -3.35 15.17 -9.76
N GLY A 65 -2.40 14.79 -8.89
CA GLY A 65 -1.24 15.62 -8.58
C GLY A 65 -1.48 16.79 -7.63
N GLU A 66 -2.67 16.91 -7.05
CA GLU A 66 -3.02 18.02 -6.15
C GLU A 66 -2.47 17.86 -4.72
N ILE A 67 -1.91 16.70 -4.37
CA ILE A 67 -1.40 16.41 -3.02
C ILE A 67 -0.06 17.09 -2.80
N ASP A 68 0.13 17.71 -1.62
CA ASP A 68 1.40 18.31 -1.14
C ASP A 68 2.01 19.30 -2.15
N ASN A 69 1.19 20.15 -2.78
CA ASN A 69 1.66 21.13 -3.76
C ASN A 69 1.99 22.49 -3.17
N ASP A 70 1.49 22.80 -1.97
CA ASP A 70 1.59 24.12 -1.35
C ASP A 70 2.87 24.32 -0.51
N GLY A 71 3.92 23.53 -0.76
CA GLY A 71 5.23 23.67 -0.14
C GLY A 71 5.43 22.87 1.16
N ASP A 72 4.38 22.37 1.77
CA ASP A 72 4.44 21.57 3.00
C ASP A 72 4.41 20.08 2.66
N ALA A 73 5.61 19.54 2.37
CA ALA A 73 5.75 18.13 1.99
C ALA A 73 5.11 17.18 3.02
N PHE A 74 4.34 16.22 2.52
CA PHE A 74 3.68 15.15 3.27
C PHE A 74 2.48 15.53 4.13
N ILE A 75 2.00 16.76 4.18
CA ILE A 75 0.83 17.12 5.00
C ILE A 75 -0.44 16.47 4.45
N ASP A 76 -0.72 16.65 3.17
CA ASP A 76 -1.89 16.04 2.53
C ASP A 76 -1.76 14.52 2.49
N THR A 77 -0.57 14.02 2.18
CA THR A 77 -0.28 12.58 2.21
C THR A 77 -0.55 12.00 3.60
N ALA A 78 -0.12 12.64 4.67
CA ALA A 78 -0.38 12.22 6.04
C ALA A 78 -1.88 12.23 6.36
N ALA A 79 -2.60 13.27 5.94
CA ALA A 79 -4.04 13.36 6.11
C ALA A 79 -4.79 12.23 5.40
N ILE A 80 -4.36 11.84 4.20
CA ILE A 80 -4.93 10.70 3.49
C ILE A 80 -4.61 9.40 4.23
N ILE A 81 -3.36 9.20 4.65
CA ILE A 81 -2.90 7.99 5.36
C ILE A 81 -3.75 7.75 6.62
N VAL A 82 -3.96 8.76 7.47
CA VAL A 82 -4.73 8.58 8.71
C VAL A 82 -6.22 8.30 8.48
N ASN A 83 -6.73 8.60 7.29
CA ASN A 83 -8.09 8.29 6.86
C ASN A 83 -8.23 6.95 6.11
N CYS A 84 -7.14 6.22 5.92
CA CYS A 84 -7.14 4.86 5.39
C CYS A 84 -7.23 3.82 6.52
N ASP A 85 -7.78 2.65 6.22
CA ASP A 85 -7.84 1.52 7.15
C ASP A 85 -6.56 0.67 7.10
N LEU A 86 -5.88 0.69 5.95
CA LEU A 86 -4.64 -0.05 5.69
C LEU A 86 -3.79 0.70 4.67
N ILE A 87 -2.48 0.67 4.83
CA ILE A 87 -1.52 1.13 3.84
C ILE A 87 -0.76 -0.07 3.28
N ILE A 88 -0.67 -0.17 1.96
CA ILE A 88 0.16 -1.15 1.24
C ILE A 88 1.19 -0.37 0.43
N THR A 89 2.45 -0.53 0.77
CA THR A 89 3.52 0.27 0.17
C THR A 89 4.77 -0.58 -0.07
N CYS A 90 5.52 -0.25 -1.10
CA CYS A 90 6.91 -0.69 -1.20
C CYS A 90 7.81 0.10 -0.24
N ASP A 91 9.10 -0.23 -0.20
CA ASP A 91 10.09 0.43 0.68
C ASP A 91 10.37 1.87 0.23
N THR A 92 9.58 2.81 0.72
CA THR A 92 9.60 4.23 0.38
C THR A 92 9.38 5.11 1.61
N SER A 93 9.43 6.43 1.44
CA SER A 93 9.05 7.40 2.48
C SER A 93 7.63 7.17 3.03
N ILE A 94 6.71 6.65 2.21
CA ILE A 94 5.34 6.33 2.66
C ILE A 94 5.34 5.23 3.73
N ALA A 95 6.21 4.23 3.61
CA ALA A 95 6.36 3.20 4.64
C ALA A 95 6.74 3.80 6.01
N HIS A 96 7.67 4.75 5.99
CA HIS A 96 8.13 5.43 7.21
C HIS A 96 7.08 6.40 7.75
N LEU A 97 6.46 7.19 6.88
CA LEU A 97 5.42 8.15 7.28
C LEU A 97 4.23 7.43 7.90
N SER A 98 3.70 6.41 7.25
CA SER A 98 2.55 5.67 7.77
C SER A 98 2.88 4.91 9.06
N GLY A 99 4.07 4.34 9.15
CA GLY A 99 4.57 3.70 10.37
C GLY A 99 4.69 4.68 11.54
N ALA A 100 5.26 5.87 11.31
CA ALA A 100 5.40 6.92 12.31
C ALA A 100 4.05 7.48 12.77
N LEU A 101 3.06 7.55 11.88
CA LEU A 101 1.68 7.94 12.20
C LEU A 101 0.91 6.83 12.97
N GLY A 102 1.52 5.69 13.23
CA GLY A 102 0.88 4.56 13.90
C GLY A 102 -0.16 3.85 13.06
N GLN A 103 -0.17 4.09 11.74
CA GLN A 103 -1.16 3.52 10.84
C GLN A 103 -0.80 2.07 10.48
N LYS A 104 -1.82 1.24 10.35
CA LYS A 104 -1.64 -0.15 9.92
C LYS A 104 -1.00 -0.18 8.54
N THR A 105 0.22 -0.72 8.45
CA THR A 105 1.04 -0.63 7.25
C THR A 105 1.60 -1.99 6.86
N TRP A 106 1.37 -2.39 5.62
CA TRP A 106 1.99 -3.56 5.02
C TRP A 106 3.06 -3.14 4.05
N ILE A 107 4.31 -3.45 4.39
CA ILE A 107 5.48 -3.04 3.63
C ILE A 107 5.96 -4.23 2.79
N LEU A 108 5.96 -4.05 1.49
CA LEU A 108 6.39 -5.04 0.51
C LEU A 108 7.87 -4.87 0.25
N LEU A 109 8.64 -5.89 0.61
CA LEU A 109 10.09 -5.87 0.54
C LEU A 109 10.61 -6.79 -0.55
N LYS A 110 11.58 -6.30 -1.32
CA LYS A 110 12.34 -7.12 -2.27
C LYS A 110 13.15 -8.20 -1.54
N LYS A 111 13.70 -9.15 -2.31
CA LYS A 111 14.45 -10.30 -1.76
C LYS A 111 15.63 -9.88 -0.87
N ILE A 112 16.37 -8.86 -1.28
CA ILE A 112 17.45 -8.26 -0.49
C ILE A 112 17.00 -6.85 -0.13
N PRO A 113 16.33 -6.67 1.04
CA PRO A 113 15.81 -5.37 1.46
C PRO A 113 16.91 -4.46 2.00
N ASP A 114 16.54 -3.23 2.31
CA ASP A 114 17.38 -2.35 3.10
C ASP A 114 17.63 -2.95 4.51
N TRP A 115 18.79 -2.70 5.09
CA TRP A 115 19.21 -3.24 6.37
C TRP A 115 18.22 -2.97 7.52
N ARG A 116 17.48 -1.86 7.48
CA ARG A 116 16.47 -1.48 8.48
C ARG A 116 15.40 -2.55 8.67
N TRP A 117 15.07 -3.27 7.61
CA TRP A 117 14.01 -4.27 7.62
C TRP A 117 14.49 -5.66 8.02
N MET A 118 15.82 -5.86 8.19
CA MET A 118 16.41 -7.15 8.55
C MET A 118 16.05 -8.27 7.55
N LEU A 119 16.26 -9.54 7.87
CA LEU A 119 16.06 -10.64 6.91
C LEU A 119 14.95 -11.62 7.27
N ASN A 120 14.83 -11.99 8.55
CA ASN A 120 14.10 -13.21 8.95
C ASN A 120 12.86 -12.94 9.83
N ARG A 121 12.27 -11.76 9.71
CA ARG A 121 11.09 -11.39 10.50
C ARG A 121 9.98 -10.78 9.64
N SER A 122 8.74 -10.91 10.10
CA SER A 122 7.55 -10.32 9.46
C SER A 122 7.03 -9.06 10.15
N ASP A 123 7.63 -8.68 11.27
CA ASP A 123 7.42 -7.44 12.01
C ASP A 123 8.66 -6.54 11.88
N THR A 124 8.62 -5.37 12.48
CA THR A 124 9.75 -4.45 12.54
C THR A 124 9.84 -3.80 13.92
N PRO A 125 11.06 -3.56 14.45
CA PRO A 125 11.22 -2.86 15.73
C PRO A 125 10.91 -1.36 15.64
N TRP A 126 10.81 -0.80 14.42
CA TRP A 126 10.62 0.62 14.21
C TRP A 126 9.15 1.06 14.33
N TYR A 127 8.21 0.20 13.90
CA TYR A 127 6.79 0.53 13.81
C TYR A 127 5.92 -0.65 14.25
N ASN A 128 5.24 -0.51 15.38
CA ASN A 128 4.44 -1.59 15.98
C ASN A 128 3.28 -2.06 15.09
N ASN A 129 2.76 -1.18 14.25
CA ASN A 129 1.62 -1.46 13.37
C ASN A 129 2.02 -1.87 11.94
N ALA A 130 3.32 -2.07 11.70
CA ALA A 130 3.81 -2.49 10.40
C ALA A 130 4.02 -4.01 10.32
N LYS A 131 3.64 -4.59 9.17
CA LYS A 131 3.94 -5.97 8.79
C LYS A 131 4.76 -6.00 7.51
N LEU A 132 5.75 -6.88 7.49
CA LEU A 132 6.66 -7.04 6.37
C LEU A 132 6.25 -8.22 5.50
N PHE A 133 6.07 -7.97 4.21
CA PHE A 133 5.79 -8.97 3.18
C PHE A 133 6.99 -9.11 2.28
N ARG A 134 7.74 -10.18 2.45
CA ARG A 134 9.01 -10.40 1.76
C ARG A 134 8.81 -11.16 0.46
N ASN A 135 9.30 -10.59 -0.63
CA ASN A 135 9.35 -11.27 -1.91
C ASN A 135 10.61 -12.17 -1.95
N LYS A 136 10.40 -13.47 -2.08
CA LYS A 136 11.49 -14.43 -2.24
C LYS A 136 11.99 -14.51 -3.69
N ASN A 137 11.19 -14.03 -4.63
CA ASN A 137 11.48 -14.04 -6.07
C ASN A 137 11.83 -12.62 -6.54
N MET A 138 12.90 -12.45 -7.30
CA MET A 138 13.39 -11.11 -7.66
C MET A 138 12.42 -10.30 -8.52
N LYS A 139 11.62 -10.94 -9.38
CA LYS A 139 10.74 -10.25 -10.33
C LYS A 139 9.26 -10.61 -10.21
N ASN A 140 8.91 -11.66 -9.49
CA ASN A 140 7.54 -12.14 -9.39
C ASN A 140 6.92 -11.82 -8.05
N TRP A 141 6.07 -10.80 -8.01
CA TRP A 141 5.33 -10.38 -6.83
C TRP A 141 4.04 -11.18 -6.58
N LYS A 142 3.63 -12.01 -7.52
CA LYS A 142 2.36 -12.75 -7.43
C LYS A 142 2.17 -13.51 -6.12
N PRO A 143 3.15 -14.29 -5.60
CA PRO A 143 2.96 -15.01 -4.34
C PRO A 143 2.71 -14.09 -3.13
N VAL A 144 3.33 -12.90 -3.12
CA VAL A 144 3.12 -11.89 -2.08
C VAL A 144 1.69 -11.35 -2.16
N PHE A 145 1.23 -10.99 -3.36
CA PHE A 145 -0.13 -10.46 -3.55
C PHE A 145 -1.22 -11.51 -3.33
N ASP A 146 -0.98 -12.77 -3.65
CA ASP A 146 -1.91 -13.87 -3.33
C ASP A 146 -2.09 -14.00 -1.79
N LYS A 147 -1.02 -13.85 -1.03
CA LYS A 147 -1.07 -13.83 0.44
C LYS A 147 -1.82 -12.62 0.98
N ILE A 148 -1.55 -11.43 0.44
CA ILE A 148 -2.23 -10.18 0.79
C ILE A 148 -3.72 -10.29 0.49
N TYR A 149 -4.08 -10.75 -0.71
CA TYR A 149 -5.47 -10.96 -1.12
C TYR A 149 -6.23 -11.87 -0.15
N LYS A 150 -5.64 -13.02 0.23
CA LYS A 150 -6.26 -13.93 1.21
C LYS A 150 -6.53 -13.24 2.54
N LYS A 151 -5.57 -12.47 3.05
CA LYS A 151 -5.73 -11.75 4.31
C LYS A 151 -6.85 -10.72 4.26
N ILE A 152 -6.93 -9.94 3.20
CA ILE A 152 -7.98 -8.94 3.02
C ILE A 152 -9.35 -9.61 2.88
N LYS A 153 -9.44 -10.65 2.04
CA LYS A 153 -10.69 -11.39 1.82
C LYS A 153 -11.25 -12.02 3.08
N THR A 154 -10.40 -12.49 3.99
CA THR A 154 -10.79 -13.11 5.27
C THR A 154 -10.88 -12.10 6.41
N ASN A 155 -10.77 -10.80 6.12
CA ASN A 155 -10.75 -9.72 7.12
C ASN A 155 -9.70 -9.90 8.23
N ASN A 156 -8.58 -10.53 7.88
CA ASN A 156 -7.44 -10.76 8.77
C ASN A 156 -6.32 -9.73 8.48
N ILE A 157 -6.65 -8.46 8.66
CA ILE A 157 -5.82 -7.30 8.39
C ILE A 157 -5.25 -6.68 9.67
#